data_3f54996bb6f74dd2802051d2a9735017
#
_entry.id   3f54996bb6f74dd2802051d2a9735017
#
_cell.length_a   1.000
_cell.length_b   1.000
_cell.length_c   1.000
_cell.angle_alpha   90.00
_cell.angle_beta   90.00
_cell.angle_gamma   90.00
#
_symmetry.space_group_name_H-M   'P 1'
#
loop_
_entity.id
_entity.type
_entity.pdbx_description
1 polymer ?
#
loop_
_entity_poly.entity_id
_entity_poly.type
_entity_poly.pdbx_seq_one_letter_code
_entity_poly.pdbx_strand_id
1 'polypeptide(L)'
;IMYIQDEWQVSDTLSLVFGVRHYDFDIPQQTLLNTSYESKFGFRNNATVSYTITQPRFSFDMDVSDSLFGDSDKVVAASLTGGYGLFHGRLPKVFFSNGFGRSSVDSFYSRFGGGGPSSACAGPIPNLSSGAVTGVTDPRFFWYRSDASTCALKGASSNWYGYTHGTDPDFEGPSTWRGNLKLDMLTASGYDISLEYNRDTVRKDVDFKDYSYSERSVLADGRPVTSSRENTYITNTTFGGGYSFTTAVQKGFENGVEFYFGYTNMEQRDVAAMTS
;
A
#
# COMPACT_ATOMS: atom_id res chain seq x y z
N ILE A 1 11.78 -3.07 -13.26
CA ILE A 1 10.96 -4.30 -13.21
C ILE A 1 11.53 -5.28 -14.23
N MET A 2 11.82 -6.50 -13.79
CA MET A 2 12.23 -7.63 -14.62
C MET A 2 11.34 -8.84 -14.27
N TYR A 3 11.09 -9.71 -15.24
CA TYR A 3 10.40 -10.97 -14.96
C TYR A 3 10.90 -12.06 -15.89
N ILE A 4 10.81 -13.30 -15.40
CA ILE A 4 11.01 -14.53 -16.16
C ILE A 4 9.87 -15.49 -15.83
N GLN A 5 9.38 -16.18 -16.81
CA GLN A 5 8.31 -17.17 -16.66
C GLN A 5 8.59 -18.33 -17.62
N ASP A 6 8.27 -19.53 -17.15
CA ASP A 6 8.31 -20.76 -17.94
C ASP A 6 6.98 -21.49 -17.81
N GLU A 7 6.54 -22.10 -18.89
CA GLU A 7 5.34 -22.92 -18.97
C GLU A 7 5.73 -24.31 -19.40
N TRP A 8 5.37 -25.29 -18.63
CA TRP A 8 5.75 -26.67 -18.80
C TRP A 8 4.55 -27.58 -18.91
N GLN A 9 4.35 -28.21 -20.08
CA GLN A 9 3.39 -29.27 -20.25
C GLN A 9 4.02 -30.57 -19.73
N VAL A 10 3.62 -30.97 -18.51
CA VAL A 10 4.17 -32.16 -17.82
C VAL A 10 3.59 -33.45 -18.40
N SER A 11 2.32 -33.44 -18.74
CA SER A 11 1.57 -34.51 -19.36
C SER A 11 0.43 -33.97 -20.22
N ASP A 12 -0.31 -34.82 -20.89
CA ASP A 12 -1.50 -34.41 -21.66
C ASP A 12 -2.59 -33.77 -20.76
N THR A 13 -2.55 -34.06 -19.46
CA THR A 13 -3.54 -33.61 -18.49
C THR A 13 -3.03 -32.57 -17.51
N LEU A 14 -1.71 -32.23 -17.49
CA LEU A 14 -1.12 -31.34 -16.50
C LEU A 14 -0.20 -30.32 -17.15
N SER A 15 -0.51 -29.06 -16.95
CA SER A 15 0.30 -27.91 -17.27
C SER A 15 0.72 -27.16 -16.00
N LEU A 16 1.98 -26.73 -15.94
CA LEU A 16 2.54 -25.94 -14.83
C LEU A 16 3.13 -24.64 -15.37
N VAL A 17 2.95 -23.56 -14.60
CA VAL A 17 3.58 -22.28 -14.88
C VAL A 17 4.37 -21.82 -13.66
N PHE A 18 5.63 -21.49 -13.87
CA PHE A 18 6.50 -20.92 -12.86
C PHE A 18 7.00 -19.57 -13.30
N GLY A 19 7.01 -18.61 -12.41
CA GLY A 19 7.49 -17.28 -12.74
C GLY A 19 8.10 -16.58 -11.54
N VAL A 20 9.02 -15.68 -11.84
CA VAL A 20 9.59 -14.76 -10.84
C VAL A 20 9.58 -13.36 -11.44
N ARG A 21 9.06 -12.44 -10.68
CA ARG A 21 9.08 -11.01 -11.01
C ARG A 21 9.90 -10.27 -9.97
N HIS A 22 10.84 -9.46 -10.42
CA HIS A 22 11.64 -8.57 -9.59
C HIS A 22 11.19 -7.13 -9.80
N TYR A 23 10.98 -6.43 -8.70
CA TYR A 23 10.51 -5.04 -8.69
C TYR A 23 11.43 -4.21 -7.80
N ASP A 24 11.96 -3.11 -8.35
CA ASP A 24 12.74 -2.11 -7.64
C ASP A 24 11.94 -0.82 -7.56
N PHE A 25 11.92 -0.24 -6.40
CA PHE A 25 11.34 1.06 -6.14
C PHE A 25 12.33 1.94 -5.39
N ASP A 26 12.50 3.16 -5.85
CA ASP A 26 13.41 4.12 -5.24
C ASP A 26 12.84 5.53 -5.30
N ILE A 27 12.91 6.23 -4.17
CA ILE A 27 12.72 7.68 -4.06
C ILE A 27 14.03 8.24 -3.47
N PRO A 28 14.98 8.66 -4.31
CA PRO A 28 16.32 9.06 -3.87
C PRO A 28 16.33 10.37 -3.09
N GLN A 29 15.25 11.15 -3.18
CA GLN A 29 15.14 12.42 -2.48
C GLN A 29 14.90 12.19 -1.00
N GLN A 30 15.63 12.91 -0.17
CA GLN A 30 15.42 12.95 1.27
C GLN A 30 14.72 14.24 1.67
N THR A 31 13.90 14.17 2.71
CA THR A 31 13.39 15.35 3.39
C THR A 31 14.47 15.96 4.27
N LEU A 32 14.26 17.18 4.73
CA LEU A 32 15.18 17.76 5.71
C LEU A 32 15.05 17.03 7.07
N LEU A 33 16.19 16.70 7.67
CA LEU A 33 16.22 16.07 8.97
C LEU A 33 15.71 17.03 10.05
N ASN A 34 14.73 16.58 10.81
CA ASN A 34 14.27 17.25 12.01
C ASN A 34 14.94 16.62 13.24
N THR A 35 15.98 17.25 13.75
CA THR A 35 16.74 16.75 14.90
C THR A 35 15.93 16.74 16.19
N SER A 36 14.95 17.65 16.32
CA SER A 36 14.03 17.65 17.47
C SER A 36 13.06 16.49 17.43
N TYR A 37 12.62 16.10 16.25
CA TYR A 37 11.80 14.91 16.04
C TYR A 37 12.60 13.64 16.38
N GLU A 38 13.84 13.52 15.87
CA GLU A 38 14.74 12.41 16.17
C GLU A 38 15.03 12.29 17.68
N SER A 39 15.32 13.42 18.33
CA SER A 39 15.57 13.45 19.77
C SER A 39 14.36 13.03 20.60
N LYS A 40 13.16 13.36 20.13
CA LYS A 40 11.90 13.09 20.85
C LYS A 40 11.44 11.64 20.69
N PHE A 41 11.51 11.12 19.47
CA PHE A 41 10.90 9.83 19.13
C PHE A 41 11.92 8.69 18.94
N GLY A 42 13.22 9.03 18.85
CA GLY A 42 14.30 8.04 18.75
C GLY A 42 14.55 7.53 17.33
N PHE A 43 13.88 8.08 16.32
CA PHE A 43 14.10 7.73 14.92
C PHE A 43 14.01 8.96 14.01
N ARG A 44 14.60 8.85 12.82
CA ARG A 44 14.69 9.96 11.85
C ARG A 44 13.43 10.06 11.01
N ASN A 45 13.07 11.32 10.64
CA ASN A 45 11.98 11.58 9.70
C ASN A 45 12.41 11.50 8.22
N ASN A 46 13.71 11.49 7.93
CA ASN A 46 14.26 11.71 6.59
C ASN A 46 14.81 10.45 5.92
N ALA A 47 14.29 9.29 6.24
CA ALA A 47 14.67 8.07 5.56
C ALA A 47 14.35 8.15 4.05
N THR A 48 15.25 7.62 3.23
CA THR A 48 14.94 7.34 1.82
C THR A 48 14.01 6.14 1.72
N VAL A 49 13.11 6.15 0.76
CA VAL A 49 12.24 5.00 0.49
C VAL A 49 12.81 4.25 -0.69
N SER A 50 13.48 3.17 -0.40
CA SER A 50 14.04 2.26 -1.40
C SER A 50 13.79 0.82 -0.98
N TYR A 51 13.20 0.02 -1.85
CA TYR A 51 12.97 -1.40 -1.58
C TYR A 51 12.94 -2.21 -2.85
N THR A 52 13.26 -3.50 -2.71
CA THR A 52 13.16 -4.48 -3.77
C THR A 52 12.23 -5.62 -3.33
N ILE A 53 11.42 -6.12 -4.27
CA ILE A 53 10.52 -7.25 -4.00
C ILE A 53 10.70 -8.29 -5.10
N THR A 54 11.09 -9.48 -4.70
CA THR A 54 11.09 -10.66 -5.57
C THR A 54 9.79 -11.43 -5.36
N GLN A 55 9.04 -11.61 -6.43
CA GLN A 55 7.68 -12.15 -6.45
C GLN A 55 7.65 -13.49 -7.16
N PRO A 56 7.89 -14.62 -6.47
CA PRO A 56 7.70 -15.94 -7.03
C PRO A 56 6.21 -16.22 -7.25
N ARG A 57 5.91 -16.93 -8.33
CA ARG A 57 4.56 -17.34 -8.72
C ARG A 57 4.58 -18.74 -9.28
N PHE A 58 3.57 -19.49 -8.96
CA PHE A 58 3.32 -20.82 -9.45
C PHE A 58 1.84 -20.98 -9.76
N SER A 59 1.50 -21.63 -10.86
CA SER A 59 0.15 -22.08 -11.13
C SER A 59 0.15 -23.42 -11.86
N PHE A 60 -0.96 -24.10 -11.81
CA PHE A 60 -1.19 -25.36 -12.51
C PHE A 60 -2.60 -25.39 -13.08
N ASP A 61 -2.74 -26.14 -14.14
CA ASP A 61 -4.00 -26.56 -14.74
C ASP A 61 -3.95 -28.07 -14.95
N MET A 62 -4.96 -28.78 -14.43
CA MET A 62 -5.00 -30.24 -14.46
C MET A 62 -6.39 -30.73 -14.86
N ASP A 63 -6.46 -31.53 -15.91
CA ASP A 63 -7.63 -32.34 -16.20
C ASP A 63 -7.70 -33.49 -15.16
N VAL A 64 -8.76 -33.51 -14.40
CA VAL A 64 -8.99 -34.48 -13.32
C VAL A 64 -10.20 -35.38 -13.60
N SER A 65 -10.72 -35.36 -14.82
CA SER A 65 -11.89 -36.13 -15.22
C SER A 65 -11.76 -37.60 -14.85
N ASP A 66 -10.70 -38.24 -15.36
CA ASP A 66 -10.45 -39.66 -15.13
C ASP A 66 -9.94 -39.94 -13.72
N SER A 67 -9.09 -39.06 -13.16
CA SER A 67 -8.41 -39.32 -11.89
C SER A 67 -9.33 -39.21 -10.67
N LEU A 68 -10.31 -38.28 -10.69
CA LEU A 68 -11.26 -38.09 -9.59
C LEU A 68 -12.59 -38.81 -9.80
N PHE A 69 -13.03 -38.95 -11.04
CA PHE A 69 -14.36 -39.44 -11.36
C PHE A 69 -14.36 -40.78 -12.10
N GLY A 70 -13.21 -41.16 -12.70
CA GLY A 70 -13.01 -42.45 -13.35
C GLY A 70 -14.10 -42.76 -14.39
N ASP A 71 -14.62 -43.97 -14.36
CA ASP A 71 -15.71 -44.40 -15.25
C ASP A 71 -17.11 -43.90 -14.82
N SER A 72 -17.17 -42.76 -14.14
CA SER A 72 -18.45 -42.20 -13.69
C SER A 72 -19.26 -41.63 -14.84
N ASP A 73 -20.36 -42.27 -15.19
CA ASP A 73 -21.31 -41.74 -16.19
C ASP A 73 -21.94 -40.37 -15.80
N LYS A 74 -21.62 -39.85 -14.61
CA LYS A 74 -22.24 -38.62 -14.08
C LYS A 74 -21.46 -37.36 -14.36
N VAL A 75 -20.11 -37.44 -14.54
CA VAL A 75 -19.22 -36.29 -14.83
C VAL A 75 -18.60 -36.53 -16.18
N VAL A 76 -18.74 -35.56 -17.08
CA VAL A 76 -18.22 -35.61 -18.45
C VAL A 76 -16.82 -35.01 -18.53
N ALA A 77 -16.59 -33.95 -17.76
CA ALA A 77 -15.32 -33.28 -17.71
C ALA A 77 -15.13 -32.63 -16.32
N ALA A 78 -13.89 -32.64 -15.87
CA ALA A 78 -13.51 -31.91 -14.66
C ALA A 78 -12.08 -31.36 -14.77
N SER A 79 -11.88 -30.09 -14.40
CA SER A 79 -10.58 -29.47 -14.32
C SER A 79 -10.32 -28.91 -12.94
N LEU A 80 -9.09 -29.09 -12.48
CA LEU A 80 -8.57 -28.51 -11.25
C LEU A 80 -7.49 -27.49 -11.60
N THR A 81 -7.75 -26.22 -11.30
CA THR A 81 -6.77 -25.14 -11.51
C THR A 81 -6.39 -24.53 -10.18
N GLY A 82 -5.17 -24.06 -10.08
CA GLY A 82 -4.73 -23.40 -8.88
C GLY A 82 -3.43 -22.65 -9.05
N GLY A 83 -3.13 -21.82 -8.07
CA GLY A 83 -1.90 -21.08 -8.06
C GLY A 83 -1.59 -20.49 -6.70
N TYR A 84 -0.32 -20.14 -6.53
CA TYR A 84 0.18 -19.46 -5.35
C TYR A 84 1.32 -18.53 -5.72
N GLY A 85 1.33 -17.34 -5.14
CA GLY A 85 2.41 -16.41 -5.43
C GLY A 85 2.40 -15.18 -4.55
N LEU A 86 3.51 -14.46 -4.61
CA LEU A 86 3.64 -13.14 -4.00
C LEU A 86 3.26 -12.07 -5.02
N PHE A 87 2.40 -11.16 -4.60
CA PHE A 87 1.93 -10.04 -5.41
C PHE A 87 2.24 -8.73 -4.70
N HIS A 88 2.84 -7.80 -5.44
CA HIS A 88 3.11 -6.45 -4.96
C HIS A 88 2.05 -5.49 -5.49
N GLY A 89 1.47 -4.71 -4.57
CA GLY A 89 0.56 -3.61 -4.87
C GLY A 89 1.32 -2.34 -5.26
N ARG A 90 0.73 -1.53 -6.13
CA ARG A 90 1.29 -0.21 -6.44
C ARG A 90 1.04 0.73 -5.27
N LEU A 91 2.12 1.26 -4.69
CA LEU A 91 2.03 2.22 -3.62
C LEU A 91 1.78 3.64 -4.18
N PRO A 92 0.71 4.32 -3.75
CA PRO A 92 0.48 5.71 -4.11
C PRO A 92 1.59 6.61 -3.56
N LYS A 93 2.25 7.39 -4.43
CA LYS A 93 3.33 8.31 -4.03
C LYS A 93 2.87 9.39 -3.05
N VAL A 94 1.57 9.66 -2.99
CA VAL A 94 0.98 10.63 -2.07
C VAL A 94 1.28 10.30 -0.61
N PHE A 95 1.46 9.03 -0.25
CA PHE A 95 1.81 8.63 1.11
C PHE A 95 3.13 9.24 1.58
N PHE A 96 4.09 9.40 0.67
CA PHE A 96 5.38 10.01 0.99
C PHE A 96 5.40 11.53 0.81
N SER A 97 4.45 12.09 0.06
CA SER A 97 4.43 13.54 -0.22
C SER A 97 4.30 14.38 1.04
N ASN A 98 3.59 13.88 2.04
CA ASN A 98 3.47 14.56 3.33
C ASN A 98 4.82 14.64 4.06
N GLY A 99 5.68 13.62 3.97
CA GLY A 99 7.03 13.66 4.53
C GLY A 99 7.87 14.77 3.92
N PHE A 100 7.74 15.00 2.61
CA PHE A 100 8.44 16.07 1.91
C PHE A 100 7.92 17.48 2.24
N GLY A 101 6.60 17.61 2.42
CA GLY A 101 5.97 18.90 2.71
C GLY A 101 5.89 19.25 4.20
N ARG A 102 6.16 18.31 5.10
CA ARG A 102 5.97 18.46 6.54
C ARG A 102 7.14 17.91 7.34
N SER A 103 8.34 18.43 7.07
CA SER A 103 9.54 18.12 7.87
C SER A 103 9.60 18.91 9.18
N SER A 104 8.80 19.96 9.32
CA SER A 104 8.85 20.99 10.37
C SER A 104 10.17 21.75 10.46
N VAL A 105 11.12 21.49 9.58
CA VAL A 105 12.41 22.22 9.47
C VAL A 105 12.27 23.34 8.47
N ASP A 106 11.65 23.05 7.33
CA ASP A 106 11.35 23.99 6.25
C ASP A 106 9.88 24.40 6.26
N SER A 107 9.19 24.18 7.39
CA SER A 107 7.75 24.18 7.38
C SER A 107 7.17 25.56 7.06
N PHE A 108 6.52 25.55 5.97
CA PHE A 108 5.43 26.40 5.54
C PHE A 108 4.26 26.44 6.54
N TYR A 109 4.38 25.77 7.66
CA TYR A 109 3.26 25.43 8.54
C TYR A 109 2.76 26.57 9.42
N SER A 110 3.45 27.68 9.45
CA SER A 110 2.89 28.89 10.03
C SER A 110 1.58 29.36 9.36
N ARG A 111 1.18 28.66 8.30
CA ARG A 111 0.03 29.04 7.47
C ARG A 111 -1.32 28.64 8.06
N PHE A 112 -1.39 27.60 8.89
CA PHE A 112 -2.67 27.04 9.35
C PHE A 112 -2.86 27.00 10.85
N GLY A 113 -1.84 27.30 11.63
CA GLY A 113 -1.87 27.09 13.07
C GLY A 113 -1.53 28.29 13.95
N GLY A 114 -1.99 29.47 13.67
CA GLY A 114 -1.96 30.60 14.63
C GLY A 114 -0.61 31.25 14.87
N GLY A 115 0.46 30.85 14.23
CA GLY A 115 1.75 31.52 14.21
C GLY A 115 2.15 31.77 12.77
N GLY A 116 1.37 32.56 12.05
CA GLY A 116 1.69 32.95 10.68
C GLY A 116 3.12 33.51 10.58
N PRO A 117 3.76 33.46 9.41
CA PRO A 117 4.96 34.22 9.18
C PRO A 117 4.70 35.63 9.73
N SER A 118 5.68 36.20 10.40
CA SER A 118 5.54 37.62 10.77
C SER A 118 5.00 38.34 9.55
N SER A 119 4.12 39.30 9.74
CA SER A 119 3.50 40.05 8.63
C SER A 119 4.52 40.53 7.58
N ALA A 120 5.79 40.60 7.95
CA ALA A 120 6.91 40.84 7.07
C ALA A 120 7.19 39.76 6.02
N CYS A 121 6.80 38.48 6.31
CA CYS A 121 6.96 37.34 5.40
C CYS A 121 5.68 37.01 4.62
N ALA A 122 4.55 37.59 4.99
CA ALA A 122 3.25 37.43 4.35
C ALA A 122 3.06 38.39 3.15
N GLY A 123 4.03 38.46 2.27
CA GLY A 123 3.91 39.27 1.04
C GLY A 123 3.52 38.42 -0.19
N PRO A 124 3.04 39.06 -1.25
CA PRO A 124 2.82 38.35 -2.51
C PRO A 124 4.13 37.70 -2.98
N ILE A 125 4.00 36.55 -3.64
CA ILE A 125 5.13 35.85 -4.25
C ILE A 125 5.95 36.88 -5.05
N PRO A 126 7.27 36.97 -4.84
CA PRO A 126 8.08 37.88 -5.62
C PRO A 126 7.85 37.64 -7.10
N ASN A 127 7.58 38.67 -7.86
CA ASN A 127 7.42 38.53 -9.28
C ASN A 127 8.76 38.04 -9.85
N LEU A 128 8.73 36.79 -10.36
CA LEU A 128 9.92 36.16 -10.98
C LEU A 128 10.55 37.03 -12.06
N SER A 129 9.76 37.92 -12.66
CA SER A 129 10.26 38.87 -13.67
C SER A 129 11.13 40.03 -13.11
N SER A 130 11.10 40.24 -11.79
CA SER A 130 11.87 41.35 -11.18
C SER A 130 13.29 40.99 -10.77
N GLY A 131 13.74 39.78 -11.00
CA GLY A 131 15.11 39.36 -10.66
C GLY A 131 15.45 39.36 -9.16
N ALA A 132 14.47 39.60 -8.29
CA ALA A 132 14.69 39.79 -6.85
C ALA A 132 14.98 38.46 -6.08
N VAL A 133 15.03 37.34 -6.77
CA VAL A 133 15.38 36.04 -6.18
C VAL A 133 16.67 35.55 -6.81
N THR A 134 17.76 36.28 -6.60
CA THR A 134 19.08 35.80 -6.97
C THR A 134 19.61 34.86 -5.90
N GLY A 135 19.91 33.62 -6.29
CA GLY A 135 20.59 32.64 -5.45
C GLY A 135 19.71 31.54 -4.87
N VAL A 136 18.42 31.56 -5.06
CA VAL A 136 17.52 30.46 -4.66
C VAL A 136 17.20 29.59 -5.87
N THR A 137 17.88 28.47 -5.97
CA THR A 137 17.68 27.50 -7.05
C THR A 137 16.67 26.40 -6.69
N ASP A 138 16.29 26.29 -5.44
CA ASP A 138 15.36 25.28 -4.95
C ASP A 138 13.92 25.78 -5.06
N PRO A 139 13.05 25.12 -5.86
CA PRO A 139 11.66 25.51 -6.05
C PRO A 139 10.85 25.53 -4.75
N ARG A 140 11.31 24.87 -3.70
CA ARG A 140 10.66 24.90 -2.37
C ARG A 140 10.69 26.29 -1.72
N PHE A 141 11.60 27.17 -2.15
CA PHE A 141 11.75 28.53 -1.63
C PHE A 141 10.94 29.59 -2.41
N PHE A 142 10.33 29.26 -3.50
CA PHE A 142 9.53 30.22 -4.28
C PHE A 142 8.34 30.81 -3.56
N TRP A 143 7.96 30.21 -2.46
CA TRP A 143 6.83 30.65 -1.63
C TRP A 143 7.23 31.68 -0.56
N TYR A 144 8.50 31.94 -0.40
CA TYR A 144 9.04 32.86 0.58
C TYR A 144 9.52 34.14 -0.07
N ARG A 145 9.15 35.23 0.53
CA ARG A 145 9.71 36.53 0.13
C ARG A 145 11.18 36.58 0.50
N SER A 146 12.03 37.04 -0.40
CA SER A 146 13.47 37.00 -0.34
C SER A 146 14.11 38.03 0.58
N ASP A 147 13.46 38.47 1.62
CA ASP A 147 14.16 39.16 2.67
C ASP A 147 14.79 38.11 3.60
N ALA A 148 15.98 37.69 3.20
CA ALA A 148 16.72 36.62 3.90
C ALA A 148 17.07 36.99 5.35
N SER A 149 16.95 38.26 5.72
CA SER A 149 17.22 38.68 7.10
C SER A 149 16.04 38.52 8.03
N THR A 150 14.80 38.59 7.49
CA THR A 150 13.57 38.52 8.31
C THR A 150 12.75 37.27 8.05
N CYS A 151 12.96 36.65 6.92
CA CYS A 151 12.22 35.44 6.49
C CYS A 151 13.13 34.23 6.35
N ALA A 152 14.30 34.25 6.98
CA ALA A 152 15.16 33.07 7.08
C ALA A 152 14.32 31.90 7.61
N LEU A 153 14.50 30.75 6.98
CA LEU A 153 13.84 29.50 7.37
C LEU A 153 13.92 29.34 8.88
N LYS A 154 12.83 29.58 9.55
CA LYS A 154 12.72 29.42 11.01
C LYS A 154 12.95 27.97 11.45
N GLY A 155 13.04 27.07 10.48
CA GLY A 155 13.20 25.65 10.73
C GLY A 155 14.50 25.24 11.39
N ALA A 156 15.55 25.98 11.16
CA ALA A 156 16.87 25.58 11.67
C ALA A 156 17.04 25.78 13.19
N SER A 157 16.17 26.52 13.85
CA SER A 157 16.36 26.87 15.27
C SER A 157 15.26 26.36 16.19
N SER A 158 14.27 25.69 15.69
CA SER A 158 13.17 25.29 16.55
C SER A 158 13.39 23.90 17.12
N ASN A 159 13.37 23.80 18.40
CA ASN A 159 13.10 22.57 19.15
C ASN A 159 11.67 22.08 18.87
N TRP A 160 11.16 22.31 17.66
CA TRP A 160 9.78 22.02 17.31
C TRP A 160 9.72 20.80 16.38
N TYR A 161 9.00 19.81 16.80
CA TYR A 161 8.79 18.54 16.09
C TYR A 161 7.33 18.34 15.68
N GLY A 162 6.44 19.32 15.97
CA GLY A 162 5.04 19.25 15.57
C GLY A 162 4.87 19.26 14.05
N TYR A 163 3.92 18.49 13.53
CA TYR A 163 3.62 18.32 12.11
C TYR A 163 4.76 17.72 11.29
N THR A 164 5.53 16.81 11.88
CA THR A 164 6.59 16.09 11.18
C THR A 164 6.08 14.71 10.78
N HIS A 165 6.25 14.41 9.50
CA HIS A 165 5.92 13.11 8.94
C HIS A 165 7.21 12.37 8.60
N GLY A 166 7.37 11.18 9.13
CA GLY A 166 8.54 10.33 8.90
C GLY A 166 8.18 9.07 8.14
N THR A 167 9.21 8.42 7.62
CA THR A 167 9.09 7.12 6.98
C THR A 167 10.10 6.17 7.60
N ASP A 168 9.69 4.94 7.82
CA ASP A 168 10.55 3.87 8.30
C ASP A 168 11.66 3.59 7.30
N PRO A 169 12.95 3.58 7.70
CA PRO A 169 14.03 3.21 6.80
C PRO A 169 13.92 1.79 6.26
N ASP A 170 13.25 0.91 7.00
CA ASP A 170 13.00 -0.49 6.62
C ASP A 170 11.63 -0.69 5.94
N PHE A 171 11.00 0.41 5.49
CA PHE A 171 9.73 0.35 4.81
C PHE A 171 9.83 -0.45 3.50
N GLU A 172 8.95 -1.42 3.35
CA GLU A 172 8.76 -2.18 2.12
C GLU A 172 7.40 -1.89 1.49
N GLY A 173 7.31 -1.99 0.17
CA GLY A 173 6.02 -1.84 -0.52
C GLY A 173 5.01 -2.92 -0.16
N PRO A 174 3.71 -2.61 -0.25
CA PRO A 174 2.64 -3.54 0.09
C PRO A 174 2.72 -4.80 -0.74
N SER A 175 2.67 -5.94 -0.09
CA SER A 175 2.78 -7.23 -0.74
C SER A 175 1.96 -8.30 -0.01
N THR A 176 1.33 -9.17 -0.80
CA THR A 176 0.38 -10.16 -0.32
C THR A 176 0.65 -11.49 -0.99
N TRP A 177 0.73 -12.55 -0.21
CA TRP A 177 0.67 -13.91 -0.69
C TRP A 177 -0.77 -14.23 -1.04
N ARG A 178 -0.99 -14.70 -2.27
CA ARG A 178 -2.29 -15.11 -2.76
C ARG A 178 -2.25 -16.53 -3.28
N GLY A 179 -3.24 -17.29 -2.88
CA GLY A 179 -3.47 -18.64 -3.37
C GLY A 179 -4.89 -18.80 -3.82
N ASN A 180 -5.09 -19.56 -4.88
CA ASN A 180 -6.39 -19.99 -5.34
C ASN A 180 -6.39 -21.46 -5.69
N LEU A 181 -7.55 -22.10 -5.54
CA LEU A 181 -7.83 -23.44 -6.00
C LEU A 181 -9.26 -23.46 -6.55
N LYS A 182 -9.43 -23.94 -7.76
CA LYS A 182 -10.72 -23.98 -8.43
C LYS A 182 -10.94 -25.36 -9.07
N LEU A 183 -12.10 -25.93 -8.80
CA LEU A 183 -12.58 -27.15 -9.44
C LEU A 183 -13.81 -26.80 -10.29
N ASP A 184 -13.69 -27.01 -11.60
CA ASP A 184 -14.80 -26.90 -12.55
C ASP A 184 -15.22 -28.29 -12.98
N MET A 185 -16.53 -28.56 -13.02
CA MET A 185 -17.09 -29.86 -13.39
C MET A 185 -18.28 -29.69 -14.32
N LEU A 186 -18.28 -30.44 -15.41
CA LEU A 186 -19.43 -30.59 -16.29
C LEU A 186 -20.07 -31.96 -16.06
N THR A 187 -21.34 -31.98 -15.68
CA THR A 187 -22.08 -33.22 -15.47
C THR A 187 -22.76 -33.73 -16.74
N ALA A 188 -23.00 -35.03 -16.86
CA ALA A 188 -23.72 -35.64 -17.96
C ALA A 188 -25.17 -35.11 -18.08
N SER A 189 -25.73 -34.60 -17.00
CA SER A 189 -27.05 -33.93 -17.00
C SER A 189 -26.96 -32.45 -17.44
N GLY A 190 -25.79 -31.94 -17.84
CA GLY A 190 -25.59 -30.59 -18.37
C GLY A 190 -25.52 -29.50 -17.31
N TYR A 191 -25.22 -29.85 -16.05
CA TYR A 191 -24.87 -28.86 -15.06
C TYR A 191 -23.38 -28.53 -15.14
N ASP A 192 -23.06 -27.25 -15.16
CA ASP A 192 -21.72 -26.71 -14.95
C ASP A 192 -21.62 -26.28 -13.49
N ILE A 193 -20.67 -26.86 -12.76
CA ILE A 193 -20.46 -26.63 -11.32
C ILE A 193 -19.04 -26.14 -11.11
N SER A 194 -18.93 -25.01 -10.43
CA SER A 194 -17.64 -24.42 -10.07
C SER A 194 -17.52 -24.27 -8.55
N LEU A 195 -16.40 -24.72 -8.00
CA LEU A 195 -16.01 -24.55 -6.62
C LEU A 195 -14.68 -23.82 -6.58
N GLU A 196 -14.63 -22.67 -5.92
CA GLU A 196 -13.42 -21.87 -5.86
C GLU A 196 -13.10 -21.48 -4.42
N TYR A 197 -11.83 -21.66 -4.05
CA TYR A 197 -11.28 -21.19 -2.79
C TYR A 197 -10.13 -20.25 -3.05
N ASN A 198 -10.20 -19.05 -2.46
CA ASN A 198 -9.13 -18.05 -2.49
C ASN A 198 -8.64 -17.78 -1.06
N ARG A 199 -7.33 -17.59 -0.93
CA ARG A 199 -6.67 -17.22 0.33
C ARG A 199 -5.67 -16.11 0.10
N ASP A 200 -5.80 -15.05 0.89
CA ASP A 200 -4.87 -13.93 0.93
C ASP A 200 -4.20 -13.85 2.30
N THR A 201 -2.89 -13.58 2.31
CA THR A 201 -2.13 -13.34 3.54
C THR A 201 -1.19 -12.16 3.30
N VAL A 202 -1.38 -11.12 4.06
CA VAL A 202 -0.53 -9.93 3.96
C VAL A 202 0.89 -10.29 4.41
N ARG A 203 1.89 -10.03 3.56
CA ARG A 203 3.30 -10.08 3.92
C ARG A 203 3.75 -8.76 4.50
N LYS A 204 3.42 -7.67 3.81
CA LYS A 204 3.65 -6.29 4.24
C LYS A 204 2.50 -5.43 3.74
N ASP A 205 2.02 -4.56 4.58
CA ASP A 205 1.09 -3.49 4.19
C ASP A 205 1.51 -2.18 4.84
N VAL A 206 0.92 -1.09 4.39
CA VAL A 206 1.20 0.24 4.90
C VAL A 206 0.49 0.41 6.24
N ASP A 207 1.24 0.86 7.24
CA ASP A 207 0.72 1.25 8.54
C ASP A 207 1.13 2.69 8.84
N PHE A 208 0.18 3.48 9.32
CA PHE A 208 0.41 4.85 9.75
C PHE A 208 0.33 4.93 11.26
N LYS A 209 1.47 5.17 11.90
CA LYS A 209 1.52 5.42 13.34
C LYS A 209 1.44 6.91 13.62
N ASP A 210 0.50 7.29 14.46
CA ASP A 210 0.39 8.65 14.97
C ASP A 210 1.10 8.78 16.32
N TYR A 211 2.25 9.45 16.31
CA TYR A 211 3.03 9.73 17.51
C TYR A 211 2.58 11.01 18.23
N SER A 212 1.61 11.73 17.68
CA SER A 212 1.00 12.88 18.36
C SER A 212 0.40 12.48 19.72
N TYR A 213 0.06 11.20 19.85
CA TYR A 213 -0.49 10.62 21.09
C TYR A 213 0.53 10.40 22.20
N SER A 214 1.82 10.38 21.93
CA SER A 214 2.86 10.06 22.92
C SER A 214 3.11 11.16 23.96
N GLU A 215 2.54 12.35 23.78
CA GLU A 215 2.76 13.51 24.64
C GLU A 215 1.59 13.85 25.56
N ARG A 216 0.66 12.95 25.75
CA ARG A 216 -0.63 13.31 26.31
C ARG A 216 -0.74 13.12 27.80
N SER A 217 -1.44 14.08 28.41
CA SER A 217 -2.13 13.83 29.66
C SER A 217 -3.30 12.86 29.42
N VAL A 218 -3.59 12.07 30.38
CA VAL A 218 -4.76 11.19 30.39
C VAL A 218 -5.82 11.85 31.26
N LEU A 219 -7.05 11.93 30.76
CA LEU A 219 -8.19 12.38 31.55
C LEU A 219 -8.45 11.42 32.72
N ALA A 220 -9.17 11.87 33.73
CA ALA A 220 -9.51 11.06 34.90
C ALA A 220 -10.27 9.75 34.55
N ASP A 221 -10.91 9.70 33.39
CA ASP A 221 -11.62 8.52 32.87
C ASP A 221 -10.77 7.62 31.98
N GLY A 222 -9.46 7.88 31.87
CA GLY A 222 -8.52 7.07 31.10
C GLY A 222 -8.42 7.44 29.61
N ARG A 223 -9.19 8.39 29.10
CA ARG A 223 -9.10 8.83 27.70
C ARG A 223 -7.86 9.70 27.48
N PRO A 224 -7.09 9.47 26.41
CA PRO A 224 -5.98 10.34 26.08
C PRO A 224 -6.46 11.70 25.58
N VAL A 225 -5.80 12.76 26.01
CA VAL A 225 -6.04 14.13 25.51
C VAL A 225 -5.30 14.30 24.19
N THR A 226 -5.94 14.73 23.13
CA THR A 226 -5.29 14.96 21.83
C THR A 226 -4.49 16.25 21.85
N SER A 227 -3.22 16.20 21.43
CA SER A 227 -2.50 17.42 21.10
C SER A 227 -2.92 17.90 19.70
N SER A 228 -2.76 19.19 19.43
CA SER A 228 -2.98 19.76 18.09
C SER A 228 -1.84 19.49 17.11
N ARG A 229 -0.93 18.60 17.45
CA ARG A 229 0.26 18.28 16.65
C ARG A 229 0.04 16.97 15.94
N GLU A 230 0.42 16.92 14.66
CA GLU A 230 0.32 15.73 13.81
C GLU A 230 1.74 15.22 13.55
N ASN A 231 2.11 14.14 14.20
CA ASN A 231 3.38 13.46 13.98
C ASN A 231 3.09 12.04 13.51
N THR A 232 3.10 11.84 12.21
CA THR A 232 2.82 10.53 11.63
C THR A 232 4.10 9.87 11.14
N TYR A 233 4.08 8.56 11.15
CA TYR A 233 5.20 7.74 10.71
C TYR A 233 4.68 6.58 9.88
N ILE A 234 5.17 6.49 8.65
CA ILE A 234 4.81 5.41 7.74
C ILE A 234 5.74 4.24 8.00
N THR A 235 5.18 3.10 8.29
CA THR A 235 5.87 1.84 8.50
C THR A 235 5.09 0.69 7.89
N ASN A 236 5.47 -0.53 8.19
CA ASN A 236 4.76 -1.71 7.73
C ASN A 236 4.01 -2.43 8.85
N THR A 237 2.97 -3.12 8.45
CA THR A 237 2.30 -4.14 9.23
C THR A 237 2.26 -5.46 8.45
N THR A 238 2.15 -6.56 9.19
CA THR A 238 1.87 -7.89 8.63
C THR A 238 0.44 -8.34 8.92
N PHE A 239 -0.36 -7.45 9.51
CA PHE A 239 -1.76 -7.73 9.80
C PHE A 239 -2.59 -7.60 8.53
N GLY A 240 -3.48 -8.55 8.32
CA GLY A 240 -4.41 -8.54 7.21
C GLY A 240 -4.41 -9.84 6.42
N GLY A 241 -5.38 -9.95 5.55
CA GLY A 241 -5.64 -11.11 4.73
C GLY A 241 -7.05 -11.63 4.88
N GLY A 242 -7.38 -12.65 4.13
CA GLY A 242 -8.73 -13.19 4.14
C GLY A 242 -8.85 -14.47 3.35
N TYR A 243 -10.06 -14.94 3.25
CA TYR A 243 -10.41 -16.04 2.36
C TYR A 243 -11.77 -15.79 1.71
N SER A 244 -11.98 -16.42 0.57
CA SER A 244 -13.30 -16.57 0.00
C SER A 244 -13.51 -18.01 -0.49
N PHE A 245 -14.71 -18.52 -0.29
CA PHE A 245 -15.18 -19.76 -0.89
C PHE A 245 -16.41 -19.46 -1.72
N THR A 246 -16.36 -19.80 -2.98
CA THR A 246 -17.44 -19.56 -3.94
C THR A 246 -17.90 -20.89 -4.52
N THR A 247 -19.21 -21.07 -4.59
CA THR A 247 -19.85 -22.17 -5.34
C THR A 247 -20.75 -21.55 -6.38
N ALA A 248 -20.66 -22.01 -7.61
CA ALA A 248 -21.56 -21.63 -8.69
C ALA A 248 -22.10 -22.90 -9.38
N VAL A 249 -23.36 -22.85 -9.78
CA VAL A 249 -24.01 -23.90 -10.56
C VAL A 249 -24.81 -23.24 -11.67
N GLN A 250 -24.57 -23.70 -12.88
CA GLN A 250 -25.26 -23.21 -14.09
C GLN A 250 -25.82 -24.37 -14.90
N LYS A 251 -26.95 -24.15 -15.57
CA LYS A 251 -27.53 -25.07 -16.54
C LYS A 251 -28.38 -24.36 -17.56
N GLY A 252 -28.13 -24.65 -18.83
CA GLY A 252 -29.04 -24.34 -19.94
C GLY A 252 -29.97 -25.52 -20.23
N PHE A 253 -31.24 -25.23 -20.44
CA PHE A 253 -32.26 -26.22 -20.82
C PHE A 253 -32.61 -26.06 -22.31
N GLU A 254 -33.01 -27.15 -22.95
CA GLU A 254 -33.36 -27.18 -24.38
C GLU A 254 -34.51 -26.23 -24.76
N ASN A 255 -35.37 -25.89 -23.78
CA ASN A 255 -36.47 -24.95 -23.97
C ASN A 255 -36.06 -23.47 -23.91
N GLY A 256 -34.74 -23.18 -23.84
CA GLY A 256 -34.20 -21.83 -23.79
C GLY A 256 -34.18 -21.22 -22.39
N VAL A 257 -34.55 -21.95 -21.35
CA VAL A 257 -34.41 -21.49 -19.95
C VAL A 257 -32.97 -21.71 -19.51
N GLU A 258 -32.41 -20.73 -18.80
CA GLU A 258 -31.12 -20.84 -18.15
C GLU A 258 -31.29 -20.69 -16.64
N PHE A 259 -30.58 -21.51 -15.89
CA PHE A 259 -30.51 -21.46 -14.44
C PHE A 259 -29.09 -21.13 -14.02
N TYR A 260 -28.94 -20.18 -13.11
CA TYR A 260 -27.68 -19.85 -12.45
C TYR A 260 -27.93 -19.68 -10.95
N PHE A 261 -27.07 -20.31 -10.15
CA PHE A 261 -27.00 -20.13 -8.71
C PHE A 261 -25.55 -19.88 -8.31
N GLY A 262 -25.30 -18.86 -7.48
CA GLY A 262 -23.98 -18.55 -6.93
C GLY A 262 -24.08 -18.25 -5.45
N TYR A 263 -23.14 -18.78 -4.68
CA TYR A 263 -22.98 -18.50 -3.26
C TYR A 263 -21.53 -18.24 -2.95
N THR A 264 -21.25 -17.16 -2.21
CA THR A 264 -19.90 -16.82 -1.74
C THR A 264 -19.93 -16.58 -0.24
N ASN A 265 -19.01 -17.24 0.48
CA ASN A 265 -18.67 -16.95 1.86
C ASN A 265 -17.28 -16.36 1.89
N MET A 266 -17.10 -15.19 2.52
CA MET A 266 -15.82 -14.52 2.59
C MET A 266 -15.58 -13.85 3.94
N GLU A 267 -14.34 -13.83 4.35
CA GLU A 267 -13.86 -13.02 5.46
C GLU A 267 -12.61 -12.26 5.03
N GLN A 268 -12.61 -10.95 5.22
CA GLN A 268 -11.46 -10.09 4.94
C GLN A 268 -11.13 -9.29 6.18
N ARG A 269 -9.85 -9.21 6.50
CA ARG A 269 -9.30 -8.36 7.57
C ARG A 269 -8.24 -7.44 6.99
N ASP A 270 -8.31 -6.20 7.39
CA ASP A 270 -7.39 -5.17 6.91
C ASP A 270 -7.07 -4.19 8.03
N VAL A 271 -5.97 -3.46 7.88
CA VAL A 271 -5.64 -2.31 8.72
C VAL A 271 -6.19 -1.08 8.02
N ALA A 272 -7.11 -0.37 8.67
CA ALA A 272 -7.55 0.92 8.17
C ALA A 272 -6.36 1.89 8.19
N ALA A 273 -5.76 2.13 7.03
CA ALA A 273 -4.77 3.18 6.89
C ALA A 273 -5.46 4.51 7.23
N MET A 274 -4.92 5.24 8.21
CA MET A 274 -5.38 6.59 8.49
C MET A 274 -5.12 7.45 7.26
N THR A 275 -6.19 7.85 6.58
CA THR A 275 -6.13 8.88 5.55
C THR A 275 -6.48 10.20 6.23
N SER A 276 -5.50 11.05 6.38
CA SER A 276 -5.72 12.44 6.81
C SER A 276 -6.23 13.30 5.65
#